data_275c917364ddecf583bee596fe296b32
#
_entry.id   275c917364ddecf583bee596fe296b32
#
_cell.length_a   1.000
_cell.length_b   1.000
_cell.length_c   1.000
_cell.angle_alpha   90.00
_cell.angle_beta   90.00
_cell.angle_gamma   90.00
#
_symmetry.space_group_name_H-M   'P 1'
#
loop_
_entity.id
_entity.type
_entity.pdbx_description
1 polymer ?
#
loop_
_entity_poly.entity_id
_entity_poly.type
_entity_poly.pdbx_seq_one_letter_code
_entity_poly.pdbx_strand_id
1 'polypeptide(L)'
;SSLTSLNLYQNFIGQEGAIAIADTLKVNSSLTSLNLGRNSIQKGGAVAIADALKGNTSLISLNLEGNSMHEDEAIAIAGALKVNLTIKSLDLSKNALNKEGAFAIADALKVNSSLVSLSLNENFIEQEGAVAIADALKVNTSLISLNFSHNDIGLHGSASIAKSLAYNPSLIHLEINQIRRPMLTGLQEFKDTFGNLKDLLNVLIGEDGAQVLGGAFCIKSRCVVVLN
;
A
#
# COMPACT_ATOMS: atom_id res chain seq x y z
N SER A 1 -17.00 22.90 -19.53
CA SER A 1 -16.89 21.75 -18.59
C SER A 1 -15.42 21.39 -18.44
N SER A 2 -14.94 21.33 -17.22
CA SER A 2 -13.58 20.92 -16.91
C SER A 2 -13.51 19.40 -16.76
N LEU A 3 -12.40 18.81 -17.25
CA LEU A 3 -12.16 17.38 -17.11
C LEU A 3 -11.87 17.05 -15.63
N THR A 4 -12.64 16.12 -15.07
CA THR A 4 -12.49 15.69 -13.67
C THR A 4 -11.87 14.31 -13.53
N SER A 5 -11.94 13.48 -14.56
CA SER A 5 -11.36 12.12 -14.56
C SER A 5 -10.67 11.85 -15.88
N LEU A 6 -9.45 11.32 -15.82
CA LEU A 6 -8.65 10.96 -16.99
C LEU A 6 -8.07 9.56 -16.80
N ASN A 7 -8.43 8.65 -17.69
CA ASN A 7 -7.88 7.30 -17.72
C ASN A 7 -6.96 7.13 -18.92
N LEU A 8 -5.68 6.97 -18.64
CA LEU A 8 -4.61 6.75 -19.63
C LEU A 8 -3.93 5.38 -19.43
N TYR A 9 -4.63 4.43 -18.80
CA TYR A 9 -4.08 3.09 -18.51
C TYR A 9 -3.55 2.41 -19.79
N GLN A 10 -2.32 1.90 -19.72
CA GLN A 10 -1.67 1.10 -20.76
C GLN A 10 -1.54 1.84 -22.13
N ASN A 11 -0.94 3.05 -22.12
CA ASN A 11 -0.80 3.90 -23.32
C ASN A 11 0.65 4.26 -23.72
N PHE A 12 1.67 3.62 -23.16
CA PHE A 12 3.08 3.90 -23.49
C PHE A 12 3.47 5.39 -23.34
N ILE A 13 2.94 6.08 -22.34
CA ILE A 13 3.20 7.52 -22.10
C ILE A 13 4.69 7.80 -21.92
N GLY A 14 5.42 6.88 -21.30
CA GLY A 14 6.85 7.04 -21.05
C GLY A 14 7.17 8.17 -20.06
N GLN A 15 8.47 8.41 -19.89
CA GLN A 15 8.95 9.42 -18.94
C GLN A 15 8.55 10.83 -19.35
N GLU A 16 8.76 11.21 -20.60
CA GLU A 16 8.51 12.56 -21.09
C GLU A 16 7.02 12.93 -21.02
N GLY A 17 6.14 11.97 -21.40
CA GLY A 17 4.70 12.17 -21.27
C GLY A 17 4.26 12.33 -19.81
N ALA A 18 4.85 11.57 -18.89
CA ALA A 18 4.57 11.68 -17.45
C ALA A 18 5.03 13.02 -16.88
N ILE A 19 6.19 13.55 -17.32
CA ILE A 19 6.67 14.89 -16.95
C ILE A 19 5.69 15.96 -17.43
N ALA A 20 5.23 15.90 -18.69
CA ALA A 20 4.26 16.85 -19.23
C ALA A 20 2.92 16.82 -18.47
N ILE A 21 2.47 15.63 -18.06
CA ILE A 21 1.28 15.48 -17.22
C ILE A 21 1.52 16.09 -15.84
N ALA A 22 2.68 15.84 -15.23
CA ALA A 22 3.05 16.41 -13.93
C ALA A 22 3.06 17.94 -13.96
N ASP A 23 3.61 18.56 -15.01
CA ASP A 23 3.60 20.02 -15.17
C ASP A 23 2.16 20.56 -15.31
N THR A 24 1.30 19.82 -15.98
CA THR A 24 -0.12 20.17 -16.05
C THR A 24 -0.80 20.06 -14.68
N LEU A 25 -0.49 19.02 -13.89
CA LEU A 25 -1.05 18.83 -12.55
C LEU A 25 -0.69 19.96 -11.58
N LYS A 26 0.47 20.61 -11.75
CA LYS A 26 0.88 21.75 -10.90
C LYS A 26 -0.09 22.93 -10.97
N VAL A 27 -0.78 23.10 -12.08
CA VAL A 27 -1.70 24.23 -12.32
C VAL A 27 -3.17 23.80 -12.49
N ASN A 28 -3.43 22.50 -12.68
CA ASN A 28 -4.77 21.98 -12.86
C ASN A 28 -5.47 21.84 -11.49
N SER A 29 -6.65 22.43 -11.37
CA SER A 29 -7.49 22.42 -10.17
C SER A 29 -8.82 21.69 -10.36
N SER A 30 -9.02 21.00 -11.49
CA SER A 30 -10.29 20.32 -11.79
C SER A 30 -10.19 18.80 -11.80
N LEU A 31 -9.01 18.23 -12.10
CA LEU A 31 -8.83 16.79 -12.21
C LEU A 31 -8.81 16.18 -10.80
N THR A 32 -9.75 15.26 -10.56
CA THR A 32 -9.88 14.57 -9.28
C THR A 32 -9.44 13.11 -9.35
N SER A 33 -9.41 12.51 -10.55
CA SER A 33 -9.00 11.12 -10.76
C SER A 33 -8.08 11.00 -11.97
N LEU A 34 -6.92 10.36 -11.76
CA LEU A 34 -5.94 10.12 -12.82
C LEU A 34 -5.45 8.68 -12.76
N ASN A 35 -5.59 7.97 -13.88
CA ASN A 35 -5.03 6.62 -14.03
C ASN A 35 -3.89 6.66 -15.05
N LEU A 36 -2.67 6.40 -14.58
CA LEU A 36 -1.43 6.28 -15.35
C LEU A 36 -0.85 4.87 -15.29
N GLY A 37 -1.62 3.88 -14.87
CA GLY A 37 -1.14 2.50 -14.75
C GLY A 37 -0.58 1.97 -16.08
N ARG A 38 0.50 1.19 -16.01
CA ARG A 38 1.17 0.50 -17.12
C ARG A 38 1.59 1.43 -18.27
N ASN A 39 2.29 2.49 -17.96
CA ASN A 39 2.74 3.48 -18.92
C ASN A 39 4.25 3.64 -19.04
N SER A 40 5.04 2.83 -18.33
CA SER A 40 6.51 2.92 -18.34
C SER A 40 7.01 4.34 -18.02
N ILE A 41 6.42 4.99 -17.02
CA ILE A 41 6.71 6.40 -16.69
C ILE A 41 8.12 6.62 -16.17
N GLN A 42 8.83 5.56 -15.75
CA GLN A 42 10.23 5.56 -15.32
C GLN A 42 10.51 6.56 -14.17
N LYS A 43 11.77 6.64 -13.74
CA LYS A 43 12.20 7.46 -12.59
C LYS A 43 11.83 8.94 -12.73
N GLY A 44 12.21 9.57 -13.83
CA GLY A 44 11.98 11.00 -14.03
C GLY A 44 10.50 11.38 -14.01
N GLY A 45 9.64 10.57 -14.64
CA GLY A 45 8.20 10.79 -14.66
C GLY A 45 7.56 10.64 -13.29
N ALA A 46 7.92 9.58 -12.56
CA ALA A 46 7.37 9.34 -11.23
C ALA A 46 7.79 10.43 -10.22
N VAL A 47 9.06 10.88 -10.27
CA VAL A 47 9.54 12.00 -9.44
C VAL A 47 8.81 13.30 -9.80
N ALA A 48 8.61 13.60 -11.08
CA ALA A 48 7.87 14.80 -11.50
C ALA A 48 6.41 14.77 -11.00
N ILE A 49 5.75 13.61 -11.07
CA ILE A 49 4.39 13.42 -10.52
C ILE A 49 4.41 13.65 -9.00
N ALA A 50 5.37 13.09 -8.28
CA ALA A 50 5.50 13.28 -6.84
C ALA A 50 5.66 14.78 -6.49
N ASP A 51 6.48 15.51 -7.24
CA ASP A 51 6.65 16.94 -7.04
C ASP A 51 5.37 17.74 -7.33
N ALA A 52 4.64 17.38 -8.38
CA ALA A 52 3.36 18.00 -8.68
C ALA A 52 2.33 17.77 -7.57
N LEU A 53 2.31 16.56 -6.98
CA LEU A 53 1.39 16.23 -5.88
C LEU A 53 1.62 17.09 -4.64
N LYS A 54 2.84 17.56 -4.37
CA LYS A 54 3.11 18.42 -3.20
C LYS A 54 2.29 19.72 -3.20
N GLY A 55 1.96 20.25 -4.38
CA GLY A 55 1.18 21.48 -4.55
C GLY A 55 -0.23 21.27 -5.09
N ASN A 56 -0.54 20.10 -5.66
CA ASN A 56 -1.86 19.85 -6.20
C ASN A 56 -2.88 19.58 -5.09
N THR A 57 -3.99 20.32 -5.14
CA THR A 57 -5.09 20.28 -4.15
C THR A 57 -6.40 19.75 -4.72
N SER A 58 -6.40 19.21 -5.93
CA SER A 58 -7.62 18.72 -6.59
C SER A 58 -7.64 17.20 -6.76
N LEU A 59 -6.48 16.56 -6.94
CA LEU A 59 -6.42 15.14 -7.24
C LEU A 59 -6.74 14.32 -5.97
N ILE A 60 -7.73 13.44 -6.09
CA ILE A 60 -8.23 12.57 -5.01
C ILE A 60 -7.76 11.14 -5.21
N SER A 61 -7.73 10.68 -6.46
CA SER A 61 -7.36 9.30 -6.81
C SER A 61 -6.25 9.29 -7.85
N LEU A 62 -5.20 8.52 -7.57
CA LEU A 62 -4.07 8.33 -8.47
C LEU A 62 -3.74 6.84 -8.59
N ASN A 63 -3.68 6.34 -9.82
CA ASN A 63 -3.19 5.00 -10.13
C ASN A 63 -1.85 5.10 -10.86
N LEU A 64 -0.82 4.46 -10.30
CA LEU A 64 0.55 4.32 -10.82
C LEU A 64 0.96 2.84 -10.95
N GLU A 65 0.01 1.91 -10.98
CA GLU A 65 0.27 0.47 -11.12
C GLU A 65 1.21 0.17 -12.30
N GLY A 66 2.16 -0.75 -12.10
CA GLY A 66 2.91 -1.35 -13.20
C GLY A 66 3.77 -0.39 -14.01
N ASN A 67 4.41 0.56 -13.36
CA ASN A 67 5.26 1.57 -14.00
C ASN A 67 6.77 1.36 -13.82
N SER A 68 7.17 0.19 -13.33
CA SER A 68 8.57 -0.16 -13.06
C SER A 68 9.25 0.83 -12.09
N MET A 69 8.50 1.31 -11.10
CA MET A 69 9.05 2.16 -10.06
C MET A 69 9.84 1.33 -9.05
N HIS A 70 10.94 1.88 -8.57
CA HIS A 70 11.83 1.31 -7.56
C HIS A 70 11.78 2.13 -6.26
N GLU A 71 12.75 1.94 -5.37
CA GLU A 71 12.80 2.61 -4.06
C GLU A 71 12.84 4.14 -4.16
N ASP A 72 13.61 4.69 -5.10
CA ASP A 72 13.77 6.15 -5.21
C ASP A 72 12.45 6.85 -5.57
N GLU A 73 11.65 6.25 -6.45
CA GLU A 73 10.34 6.76 -6.83
C GLU A 73 9.34 6.60 -5.66
N ALA A 74 9.42 5.49 -4.94
CA ALA A 74 8.62 5.30 -3.73
C ALA A 74 8.95 6.35 -2.65
N ILE A 75 10.24 6.67 -2.47
CA ILE A 75 10.69 7.74 -1.55
C ILE A 75 10.13 9.09 -1.99
N ALA A 76 10.15 9.41 -3.28
CA ALA A 76 9.60 10.65 -3.80
C ALA A 76 8.08 10.75 -3.58
N ILE A 77 7.33 9.70 -3.89
CA ILE A 77 5.86 9.62 -3.64
C ILE A 77 5.57 9.73 -2.14
N ALA A 78 6.31 9.01 -1.30
CA ALA A 78 6.17 9.09 0.16
C ALA A 78 6.42 10.52 0.67
N GLY A 79 7.44 11.19 0.13
CA GLY A 79 7.71 12.62 0.42
C GLY A 79 6.52 13.52 0.06
N ALA A 80 5.87 13.27 -1.06
CA ALA A 80 4.65 13.99 -1.44
C ALA A 80 3.49 13.69 -0.49
N LEU A 81 3.27 12.42 -0.12
CA LEU A 81 2.21 12.03 0.81
C LEU A 81 2.35 12.68 2.19
N LYS A 82 3.56 12.98 2.66
CA LYS A 82 3.78 13.66 3.95
C LYS A 82 3.15 15.07 4.00
N VAL A 83 2.96 15.70 2.86
CA VAL A 83 2.43 17.08 2.76
C VAL A 83 1.10 17.18 2.00
N ASN A 84 0.81 16.24 1.10
CA ASN A 84 -0.45 16.24 0.36
C ASN A 84 -1.58 15.67 1.24
N LEU A 85 -2.64 16.44 1.40
CA LEU A 85 -3.82 16.07 2.20
C LEU A 85 -5.09 15.85 1.35
N THR A 86 -4.95 15.79 0.03
CA THR A 86 -6.09 15.63 -0.89
C THR A 86 -6.21 14.23 -1.44
N ILE A 87 -5.09 13.54 -1.67
CA ILE A 87 -5.12 12.15 -2.13
C ILE A 87 -5.78 11.25 -1.08
N LYS A 88 -6.84 10.55 -1.52
CA LYS A 88 -7.57 9.56 -0.73
C LYS A 88 -7.32 8.13 -1.19
N SER A 89 -7.03 7.95 -2.48
CA SER A 89 -6.77 6.63 -3.06
C SER A 89 -5.48 6.66 -3.88
N LEU A 90 -4.57 5.75 -3.56
CA LEU A 90 -3.29 5.60 -4.26
C LEU A 90 -3.06 4.13 -4.58
N ASP A 91 -2.81 3.84 -5.85
CA ASP A 91 -2.40 2.52 -6.31
C ASP A 91 -0.95 2.56 -6.80
N LEU A 92 -0.09 1.83 -6.10
CA LEU A 92 1.34 1.63 -6.42
C LEU A 92 1.65 0.16 -6.74
N SER A 93 0.63 -0.64 -7.02
CA SER A 93 0.77 -2.08 -7.27
C SER A 93 1.70 -2.39 -8.45
N LYS A 94 2.25 -3.60 -8.44
CA LYS A 94 3.07 -4.13 -9.55
C LYS A 94 4.22 -3.21 -9.95
N ASN A 95 4.93 -2.76 -8.94
CA ASN A 95 6.19 -2.03 -9.08
C ASN A 95 7.31 -2.82 -8.38
N ALA A 96 8.46 -2.23 -8.16
CA ALA A 96 9.59 -2.88 -7.51
C ALA A 96 10.09 -2.01 -6.33
N LEU A 97 9.15 -1.58 -5.48
CA LEU A 97 9.43 -0.59 -4.43
C LEU A 97 10.38 -1.10 -3.35
N ASN A 98 10.48 -2.42 -3.17
CA ASN A 98 11.27 -3.15 -2.18
C ASN A 98 11.04 -2.68 -0.71
N LYS A 99 11.88 -3.13 0.22
CA LYS A 99 11.75 -2.76 1.65
C LYS A 99 12.10 -1.29 1.91
N GLU A 100 13.03 -0.71 1.18
CA GLU A 100 13.44 0.69 1.31
C GLU A 100 12.29 1.63 0.94
N GLY A 101 11.59 1.35 -0.17
CA GLY A 101 10.35 2.05 -0.54
C GLY A 101 9.25 1.88 0.50
N ALA A 102 9.11 0.67 1.04
CA ALA A 102 8.14 0.41 2.11
C ALA A 102 8.45 1.20 3.39
N PHE A 103 9.73 1.37 3.76
CA PHE A 103 10.12 2.24 4.88
C PHE A 103 9.67 3.68 4.66
N ALA A 104 9.89 4.22 3.47
CA ALA A 104 9.47 5.58 3.14
C ALA A 104 7.93 5.74 3.18
N ILE A 105 7.20 4.79 2.63
CA ILE A 105 5.73 4.77 2.67
C ILE A 105 5.23 4.65 4.12
N ALA A 106 5.84 3.79 4.94
CA ALA A 106 5.50 3.65 6.36
C ALA A 106 5.67 4.98 7.10
N ASP A 107 6.77 5.68 6.87
CA ASP A 107 7.02 7.00 7.47
C ASP A 107 6.01 8.06 7.00
N ALA A 108 5.59 8.00 5.74
CA ALA A 108 4.52 8.87 5.26
C ALA A 108 3.18 8.54 5.94
N LEU A 109 2.82 7.26 6.08
CA LEU A 109 1.59 6.84 6.74
C LEU A 109 1.51 7.27 8.21
N LYS A 110 2.64 7.35 8.93
CA LYS A 110 2.67 7.83 10.33
C LYS A 110 2.16 9.26 10.48
N VAL A 111 2.28 10.10 9.45
CA VAL A 111 1.93 11.53 9.50
C VAL A 111 0.78 11.90 8.56
N ASN A 112 0.54 11.14 7.50
CA ASN A 112 -0.55 11.41 6.58
C ASN A 112 -1.89 10.98 7.20
N SER A 113 -2.82 11.93 7.28
CA SER A 113 -4.18 11.75 7.81
C SER A 113 -5.26 11.79 6.73
N SER A 114 -4.88 11.77 5.47
CA SER A 114 -5.82 11.93 4.35
C SER A 114 -6.04 10.66 3.53
N LEU A 115 -5.02 9.80 3.44
CA LEU A 115 -5.09 8.59 2.61
C LEU A 115 -6.04 7.57 3.23
N VAL A 116 -6.98 7.09 2.43
CA VAL A 116 -8.05 6.17 2.81
C VAL A 116 -7.83 4.78 2.22
N SER A 117 -7.32 4.72 1.01
CA SER A 117 -7.05 3.46 0.29
C SER A 117 -5.65 3.46 -0.29
N LEU A 118 -4.90 2.39 0.00
CA LEU A 118 -3.55 2.17 -0.52
C LEU A 118 -3.43 0.76 -1.07
N SER A 119 -2.95 0.63 -2.30
CA SER A 119 -2.55 -0.65 -2.87
C SER A 119 -1.03 -0.70 -3.06
N LEU A 120 -0.41 -1.71 -2.47
CA LEU A 120 1.02 -2.03 -2.55
C LEU A 120 1.24 -3.46 -3.06
N ASN A 121 0.24 -4.07 -3.68
CA ASN A 121 0.29 -5.43 -4.20
C ASN A 121 1.47 -5.63 -5.16
N GLU A 122 2.18 -6.78 -5.06
CA GLU A 122 3.31 -7.14 -5.95
C GLU A 122 4.42 -6.07 -5.98
N ASN A 123 5.09 -5.82 -4.83
CA ASN A 123 6.13 -4.78 -4.72
C ASN A 123 7.46 -5.25 -4.10
N PHE A 124 7.62 -6.53 -3.80
CA PHE A 124 8.84 -7.09 -3.17
C PHE A 124 9.20 -6.42 -1.83
N ILE A 125 8.19 -6.11 -1.02
CA ILE A 125 8.37 -5.34 0.23
C ILE A 125 9.15 -6.10 1.29
N GLU A 126 9.10 -7.44 1.24
CA GLU A 126 9.81 -8.32 2.16
C GLU A 126 9.35 -8.17 3.64
N GLN A 127 9.99 -8.93 4.51
CA GLN A 127 9.61 -9.00 5.93
C GLN A 127 9.83 -7.67 6.66
N GLU A 128 10.97 -7.04 6.46
CA GLU A 128 11.34 -5.79 7.15
C GLU A 128 10.43 -4.63 6.74
N GLY A 129 10.11 -4.52 5.47
CA GLY A 129 9.16 -3.52 4.98
C GLY A 129 7.77 -3.72 5.55
N ALA A 130 7.33 -4.99 5.67
CA ALA A 130 6.04 -5.31 6.29
C ALA A 130 5.99 -4.93 7.77
N VAL A 131 7.09 -5.13 8.52
CA VAL A 131 7.19 -4.68 9.91
C VAL A 131 7.06 -3.16 10.02
N ALA A 132 7.71 -2.41 9.12
CA ALA A 132 7.62 -0.95 9.13
C ALA A 132 6.18 -0.45 8.81
N ILE A 133 5.51 -1.06 7.85
CA ILE A 133 4.10 -0.77 7.55
C ILE A 133 3.22 -1.11 8.75
N ALA A 134 3.44 -2.24 9.41
CA ALA A 134 2.70 -2.63 10.61
C ALA A 134 2.85 -1.58 11.74
N ASP A 135 4.06 -1.06 11.95
CA ASP A 135 4.30 -0.02 12.95
C ASP A 135 3.60 1.30 12.57
N ALA A 136 3.57 1.65 11.29
CA ALA A 136 2.81 2.80 10.83
C ALA A 136 1.30 2.62 11.05
N LEU A 137 0.76 1.44 10.80
CA LEU A 137 -0.65 1.13 11.03
C LEU A 137 -1.08 1.29 12.49
N LYS A 138 -0.19 1.09 13.46
CA LYS A 138 -0.51 1.28 14.89
C LYS A 138 -0.91 2.72 15.23
N VAL A 139 -0.41 3.68 14.48
CA VAL A 139 -0.64 5.11 14.72
C VAL A 139 -1.48 5.80 13.65
N ASN A 140 -1.55 5.23 12.44
CA ASN A 140 -2.38 5.78 11.37
C ASN A 140 -3.87 5.52 11.66
N THR A 141 -4.67 6.57 11.55
CA THR A 141 -6.12 6.54 11.82
C THR A 141 -6.98 6.89 10.61
N SER A 142 -6.38 7.07 9.44
CA SER A 142 -7.08 7.46 8.21
C SER A 142 -7.24 6.31 7.21
N LEU A 143 -6.32 5.37 7.18
CA LEU A 143 -6.33 4.28 6.21
C LEU A 143 -7.44 3.28 6.55
N ILE A 144 -8.34 3.06 5.59
CA ILE A 144 -9.49 2.16 5.69
C ILE A 144 -9.23 0.87 4.92
N SER A 145 -8.54 0.97 3.78
CA SER A 145 -8.26 -0.15 2.88
C SER A 145 -6.78 -0.25 2.56
N LEU A 146 -6.20 -1.42 2.75
CA LEU A 146 -4.82 -1.76 2.37
C LEU A 146 -4.79 -3.07 1.61
N ASN A 147 -4.30 -3.05 0.37
CA ASN A 147 -3.92 -4.26 -0.34
C ASN A 147 -2.40 -4.44 -0.25
N PHE A 148 -1.99 -5.53 0.39
CA PHE A 148 -0.60 -5.87 0.68
C PHE A 148 -0.20 -7.25 0.15
N SER A 149 -0.96 -7.78 -0.81
CA SER A 149 -0.79 -9.11 -1.36
C SER A 149 0.51 -9.26 -2.15
N HIS A 150 1.05 -10.47 -2.23
CA HIS A 150 2.20 -10.82 -3.08
C HIS A 150 3.47 -9.98 -2.83
N ASN A 151 3.86 -9.82 -1.55
CA ASN A 151 5.01 -9.01 -1.14
C ASN A 151 6.12 -9.79 -0.42
N ASP A 152 6.05 -11.12 -0.37
CA ASP A 152 7.02 -12.00 0.32
C ASP A 152 7.31 -11.60 1.78
N ILE A 153 6.29 -11.14 2.51
CA ILE A 153 6.41 -10.53 3.84
C ILE A 153 6.80 -11.51 4.97
N GLY A 154 6.84 -12.78 4.67
CA GLY A 154 7.24 -13.81 5.62
C GLY A 154 6.37 -13.90 6.88
N LEU A 155 6.76 -14.80 7.76
CA LEU A 155 6.00 -15.07 8.99
C LEU A 155 6.04 -13.89 9.97
N HIS A 156 7.21 -13.30 10.18
CA HIS A 156 7.40 -12.20 11.12
C HIS A 156 6.70 -10.90 10.66
N GLY A 157 6.76 -10.61 9.36
CA GLY A 157 6.02 -9.48 8.78
C GLY A 157 4.51 -9.66 8.93
N SER A 158 4.01 -10.85 8.62
CA SER A 158 2.61 -11.22 8.78
C SER A 158 2.12 -11.06 10.22
N ALA A 159 2.93 -11.54 11.18
CA ALA A 159 2.64 -11.38 12.61
C ALA A 159 2.60 -9.93 13.06
N SER A 160 3.50 -9.11 12.54
CA SER A 160 3.56 -7.68 12.87
C SER A 160 2.33 -6.96 12.34
N ILE A 161 1.89 -7.24 11.11
CA ILE A 161 0.63 -6.72 10.55
C ILE A 161 -0.55 -7.16 11.45
N ALA A 162 -0.64 -8.44 11.78
CA ALA A 162 -1.71 -8.95 12.63
C ALA A 162 -1.78 -8.23 13.98
N LYS A 163 -0.62 -8.04 14.64
CA LYS A 163 -0.55 -7.27 15.90
C LYS A 163 -1.01 -5.83 15.72
N SER A 164 -0.64 -5.18 14.63
CA SER A 164 -1.02 -3.79 14.38
C SER A 164 -2.53 -3.61 14.32
N LEU A 165 -3.27 -4.60 13.80
CA LEU A 165 -4.73 -4.56 13.72
C LEU A 165 -5.41 -4.47 15.10
N ALA A 166 -4.79 -4.98 16.16
CA ALA A 166 -5.32 -4.86 17.52
C ALA A 166 -5.33 -3.40 18.00
N TYR A 167 -4.46 -2.57 17.48
CA TYR A 167 -4.31 -1.16 17.86
C TYR A 167 -4.89 -0.19 16.82
N ASN A 168 -5.00 -0.61 15.56
CA ASN A 168 -5.49 0.25 14.48
C ASN A 168 -7.02 0.41 14.55
N PRO A 169 -7.55 1.65 14.66
CA PRO A 169 -8.99 1.87 14.79
C PRO A 169 -9.71 1.97 13.43
N SER A 170 -8.99 2.22 12.34
CA SER A 170 -9.59 2.66 11.07
C SER A 170 -9.60 1.60 9.98
N LEU A 171 -8.61 0.69 9.95
CA LEU A 171 -8.49 -0.28 8.86
C LEU A 171 -9.64 -1.29 8.90
N ILE A 172 -10.41 -1.35 7.81
CA ILE A 172 -11.58 -2.23 7.65
C ILE A 172 -11.29 -3.32 6.61
N HIS A 173 -10.59 -2.97 5.53
CA HIS A 173 -10.26 -3.88 4.45
C HIS A 173 -8.76 -4.11 4.41
N LEU A 174 -8.33 -5.36 4.56
CA LEU A 174 -6.96 -5.79 4.43
C LEU A 174 -6.90 -6.99 3.50
N GLU A 175 -6.17 -6.85 2.40
CA GLU A 175 -5.85 -7.95 1.51
C GLU A 175 -4.40 -8.38 1.70
N ILE A 176 -4.20 -9.62 2.12
CA ILE A 176 -2.89 -10.28 2.22
C ILE A 176 -3.02 -11.65 1.58
N ASN A 177 -2.34 -11.85 0.47
CA ASN A 177 -2.27 -13.13 -0.20
C ASN A 177 -0.81 -13.44 -0.53
N GLN A 178 -0.31 -14.59 -0.06
CA GLN A 178 1.07 -15.00 -0.27
C GLN A 178 1.08 -16.30 -1.10
N ILE A 179 1.70 -16.28 -2.25
CA ILE A 179 1.79 -17.45 -3.14
C ILE A 179 2.74 -18.52 -2.59
N ARG A 180 3.72 -18.16 -1.77
CA ARG A 180 4.71 -19.09 -1.23
C ARG A 180 4.30 -19.60 0.13
N ARG A 181 4.14 -20.92 0.26
CA ARG A 181 3.97 -21.59 1.55
C ARG A 181 5.22 -21.32 2.41
N PRO A 182 5.10 -20.76 3.63
CA PRO A 182 6.23 -20.68 4.53
C PRO A 182 6.72 -22.10 4.86
N MET A 183 8.03 -22.31 4.88
CA MET A 183 8.57 -23.58 5.36
C MET A 183 8.15 -23.79 6.83
N LEU A 184 7.66 -24.97 7.16
CA LEU A 184 7.08 -25.37 8.45
C LEU A 184 8.01 -25.17 9.69
N THR A 185 9.28 -24.83 9.48
CA THR A 185 10.29 -24.72 10.56
C THR A 185 10.14 -23.51 11.48
N GLY A 186 9.36 -22.48 11.10
CA GLY A 186 9.12 -21.29 11.95
C GLY A 186 7.87 -21.36 12.83
N LEU A 187 7.04 -22.39 12.68
CA LEU A 187 5.74 -22.48 13.36
C LEU A 187 5.83 -22.60 14.88
N GLN A 188 6.92 -23.17 15.42
CA GLN A 188 7.06 -23.35 16.85
C GLN A 188 7.45 -22.03 17.56
N GLU A 189 8.40 -21.30 16.98
CA GLU A 189 8.84 -19.98 17.47
C GLU A 189 7.68 -18.97 17.50
N PHE A 190 6.78 -19.11 16.54
CA PHE A 190 5.58 -18.30 16.44
C PHE A 190 4.51 -18.66 17.50
N LYS A 191 4.29 -19.94 17.78
CA LYS A 191 3.38 -20.39 18.83
C LYS A 191 3.79 -19.87 20.21
N ASP A 192 5.10 -19.81 20.47
CA ASP A 192 5.66 -19.40 21.76
C ASP A 192 5.54 -17.87 21.96
N THR A 193 5.56 -17.10 20.87
CA THR A 193 5.44 -15.63 20.91
C THR A 193 3.99 -15.14 20.96
N PHE A 194 3.02 -15.90 20.45
CA PHE A 194 1.68 -15.40 20.14
C PHE A 194 0.51 -16.25 20.66
N GLY A 195 0.71 -17.06 21.66
CA GLY A 195 -0.19 -18.01 22.31
C GLY A 195 -1.69 -18.03 21.95
N ASN A 196 -2.34 -16.88 21.82
CA ASN A 196 -3.75 -16.71 21.42
C ASN A 196 -3.93 -16.13 20.00
N LEU A 197 -2.85 -15.84 19.27
CA LEU A 197 -2.86 -15.42 17.86
C LEU A 197 -2.80 -16.61 16.89
N LYS A 198 -2.95 -17.83 17.41
CA LYS A 198 -3.08 -19.07 16.64
C LYS A 198 -4.06 -18.91 15.48
N ASP A 199 -4.99 -18.03 15.65
CA ASP A 199 -6.08 -17.73 14.75
C ASP A 199 -5.67 -16.87 13.56
N LEU A 200 -4.89 -15.84 13.70
CA LEU A 200 -4.45 -15.01 12.59
C LEU A 200 -3.37 -15.66 11.71
N LEU A 201 -2.64 -16.59 12.26
CA LEU A 201 -1.55 -17.29 11.56
C LEU A 201 -2.03 -18.20 10.45
N ASN A 202 -3.10 -18.91 10.70
CA ASN A 202 -3.68 -19.81 9.72
C ASN A 202 -4.20 -19.03 8.49
N VAL A 203 -4.68 -17.80 8.69
CA VAL A 203 -5.10 -16.88 7.63
C VAL A 203 -4.00 -16.61 6.61
N LEU A 204 -2.75 -16.59 7.07
CA LEU A 204 -1.60 -16.28 6.24
C LEU A 204 -0.94 -17.52 5.62
N ILE A 205 -1.35 -18.72 6.00
CA ILE A 205 -0.66 -19.99 5.69
C ILE A 205 -1.47 -20.94 4.79
N GLY A 206 -2.74 -20.73 4.48
CA GLY A 206 -3.52 -21.58 3.57
C GLY A 206 -4.89 -22.01 4.09
N GLU A 207 -5.46 -23.10 3.50
CA GLU A 207 -6.85 -23.54 3.75
C GLU A 207 -7.23 -23.75 5.23
N ASP A 208 -6.28 -24.16 6.07
CA ASP A 208 -6.47 -24.21 7.51
C ASP A 208 -6.61 -22.81 8.15
N GLY A 209 -6.22 -21.77 7.45
CA GLY A 209 -6.32 -20.37 7.88
C GLY A 209 -7.74 -19.81 7.88
N ALA A 210 -8.61 -20.33 7.04
CA ALA A 210 -9.99 -19.85 6.95
C ALA A 210 -10.81 -20.11 8.23
N GLN A 211 -10.53 -21.19 8.97
CA GLN A 211 -11.20 -21.50 10.25
C GLN A 211 -10.86 -20.53 11.35
N VAL A 212 -9.74 -19.87 11.22
CA VAL A 212 -9.15 -19.04 12.26
C VAL A 212 -9.48 -17.57 12.07
N LEU A 213 -9.77 -17.13 10.85
CA LEU A 213 -10.42 -15.83 10.59
C LEU A 213 -11.69 -15.66 11.45
N GLY A 214 -12.42 -16.73 11.72
CA GLY A 214 -13.57 -16.72 12.63
C GLY A 214 -13.24 -16.19 14.02
N GLY A 215 -12.05 -16.47 14.57
CA GLY A 215 -11.59 -15.96 15.88
C GLY A 215 -11.13 -14.51 15.84
N ALA A 216 -10.42 -14.11 14.78
CA ALA A 216 -9.97 -12.72 14.61
C ALA A 216 -11.12 -11.75 14.32
N PHE A 217 -12.16 -12.21 13.63
CA PHE A 217 -13.42 -11.47 13.44
C PHE A 217 -14.13 -11.17 14.77
N CYS A 218 -13.94 -11.99 15.78
CA CYS A 218 -14.53 -11.79 17.10
C CYS A 218 -13.84 -10.66 17.88
N ILE A 219 -12.60 -10.30 17.55
CA ILE A 219 -11.85 -9.23 18.25
C ILE A 219 -12.18 -7.84 17.69
N LYS A 220 -12.53 -7.72 16.40
CA LYS A 220 -13.03 -6.48 15.79
C LYS A 220 -14.14 -6.79 14.79
N SER A 221 -15.36 -6.49 15.16
CA SER A 221 -16.57 -6.67 14.33
C SER A 221 -16.60 -5.82 13.03
N ARG A 222 -15.48 -5.28 12.55
CA ARG A 222 -15.42 -4.34 11.42
C ARG A 222 -14.32 -4.59 10.39
N CYS A 223 -13.37 -5.50 10.60
CA CYS A 223 -12.31 -5.74 9.60
C CYS A 223 -12.67 -6.92 8.70
N VAL A 224 -12.69 -6.71 7.38
CA VAL A 224 -12.82 -7.77 6.37
C VAL A 224 -11.42 -8.07 5.83
N VAL A 225 -10.94 -9.29 6.05
CA VAL A 225 -9.70 -9.79 5.46
C VAL A 225 -10.08 -10.67 4.27
N VAL A 226 -9.66 -10.29 3.08
CA VAL A 226 -9.90 -11.07 1.86
C VAL A 226 -8.68 -11.94 1.58
N LEU A 227 -8.92 -13.23 1.51
CA LEU A 227 -7.95 -14.26 1.11
C LEU A 227 -8.49 -14.93 -0.15
N ASN A 228 -7.76 -14.88 -1.25
CA ASN A 228 -8.05 -15.65 -2.47
C ASN A 228 -6.96 -16.68 -2.70
#